data_c7fd084c7652042b7ba0bc137fd4bdf5
#
_entry.id   c7fd084c7652042b7ba0bc137fd4bdf5
#
_cell.length_a   1.000
_cell.length_b   1.000
_cell.length_c   1.000
_cell.angle_alpha   90.00
_cell.angle_beta   90.00
_cell.angle_gamma   90.00
#
_symmetry.space_group_name_H-M   'P 1'
#
loop_
_entity.id
_entity.type
_entity.pdbx_description
1 polymer ?
#
loop_
_entity_poly.entity_id
_entity_poly.type
_entity_poly.pdbx_seq_one_letter_code
_entity_poly.pdbx_strand_id
1 'polypeptide(L)'
;MQAGRGTVLPPVGVAFEGDLGNRIDAVLAVAMLNGLIAKGAARRIALCVSTPNLQAAQLADVLGAFYRGNPTGPVGGGGVGQNPEAMIGMPEHGASSAAPLAAVLSKKAADGTPVYASSIARLLDTADNAVLIRNVLLAQHDQNAAIVVAGPTTGLARLVGLYGARPQIATKARQLVLAAGSFAAGRPDPSIASDVAAARRVFAEWPTPIVAVGAEVGDALPYPASSIETDFGWAPAHPVADAYRVVKAMPYDAPASALAAVLYAVHANDGYFTLSDPGTITVLDDGRTQFTPGPGGKHRHLIVDPAQKDRIIKLYTELVAARPAPRPGRGGRGAVPPAPPARPVPPPNPAGVKPPTP
;
A
#
# COMPACT_ATOMS: atom_id res chain seq x y z
N MET A 1 33.77 28.11 -0.44
CA MET A 1 33.31 26.72 -0.29
C MET A 1 31.81 26.75 -0.09
N GLN A 2 31.01 26.43 -1.12
CA GLN A 2 29.55 26.27 -0.97
C GLN A 2 29.31 24.91 -0.32
N ALA A 3 28.76 24.90 0.91
CA ALA A 3 28.28 23.69 1.54
C ALA A 3 27.16 23.14 0.64
N GLY A 4 27.39 21.97 0.07
CA GLY A 4 26.39 21.26 -0.72
C GLY A 4 25.12 21.06 0.14
N ARG A 5 24.00 21.64 -0.29
CA ARG A 5 22.68 21.30 0.26
C ARG A 5 22.46 19.81 -0.01
N GLY A 6 22.66 18.98 1.01
CA GLY A 6 22.29 17.59 0.94
C GLY A 6 20.84 17.51 0.47
N THR A 7 20.60 16.80 -0.62
CA THR A 7 19.24 16.55 -1.11
C THR A 7 18.50 15.74 -0.05
N VAL A 8 17.59 16.40 0.69
CA VAL A 8 16.72 15.70 1.63
C VAL A 8 15.82 14.78 0.79
N LEU A 9 15.96 13.48 0.97
CA LEU A 9 15.09 12.52 0.30
C LEU A 9 13.63 12.73 0.75
N PRO A 10 12.67 12.59 -0.18
CA PRO A 10 11.26 12.63 0.20
C PRO A 10 10.92 11.48 1.16
N PRO A 11 9.77 11.54 1.86
CA PRO A 11 9.28 10.44 2.68
C PRO A 11 9.28 9.12 1.91
N VAL A 12 9.50 8.02 2.61
CA VAL A 12 9.61 6.70 1.99
C VAL A 12 8.38 6.35 1.14
N GLY A 13 8.61 5.87 -0.07
CA GLY A 13 7.57 5.35 -0.95
C GLY A 13 7.19 3.93 -0.54
N VAL A 14 5.93 3.67 -0.17
CA VAL A 14 5.44 2.34 0.19
C VAL A 14 4.55 1.79 -0.91
N ALA A 15 4.98 0.68 -1.53
CA ALA A 15 4.12 -0.17 -2.33
C ALA A 15 3.50 -1.22 -1.41
N PHE A 16 2.19 -1.16 -1.21
CA PHE A 16 1.47 -2.10 -0.36
C PHE A 16 0.67 -3.08 -1.21
N GLU A 17 0.84 -4.38 -0.94
CA GLU A 17 0.03 -5.46 -1.49
C GLU A 17 -0.56 -6.28 -0.35
N GLY A 18 -1.88 -6.51 -0.35
CA GLY A 18 -2.54 -7.22 0.75
C GLY A 18 -3.74 -8.04 0.32
N ASP A 19 -4.05 -9.08 1.11
CA ASP A 19 -5.29 -9.84 0.98
C ASP A 19 -6.44 -9.08 1.64
N LEU A 20 -6.82 -7.96 1.01
CA LEU A 20 -7.83 -7.04 1.52
C LEU A 20 -9.25 -7.63 1.56
N GLY A 21 -9.46 -8.75 0.86
CA GLY A 21 -10.73 -9.47 0.92
C GLY A 21 -10.92 -10.34 2.16
N ASN A 22 -9.82 -10.81 2.77
CA ASN A 22 -9.86 -11.83 3.83
C ASN A 22 -9.16 -11.39 5.13
N ARG A 23 -8.16 -10.54 5.04
CA ARG A 23 -7.33 -10.15 6.19
C ARG A 23 -7.68 -8.77 6.69
N ILE A 24 -8.32 -8.72 7.86
CA ILE A 24 -8.67 -7.42 8.47
C ILE A 24 -7.44 -6.59 8.84
N ASP A 25 -6.35 -7.22 9.24
CA ASP A 25 -5.11 -6.51 9.55
C ASP A 25 -4.50 -5.85 8.29
N ALA A 26 -4.71 -6.41 7.09
CA ALA A 26 -4.31 -5.75 5.84
C ALA A 26 -5.15 -4.49 5.57
N VAL A 27 -6.46 -4.52 5.86
CA VAL A 27 -7.35 -3.34 5.77
C VAL A 27 -6.92 -2.26 6.78
N LEU A 28 -6.66 -2.65 8.03
CA LEU A 28 -6.15 -1.76 9.07
C LEU A 28 -4.77 -1.17 8.67
N ALA A 29 -3.90 -1.97 8.03
CA ALA A 29 -2.59 -1.51 7.56
C ALA A 29 -2.70 -0.45 6.46
N VAL A 30 -3.69 -0.54 5.56
CA VAL A 30 -3.98 0.53 4.59
C VAL A 30 -4.38 1.81 5.30
N ALA A 31 -5.22 1.73 6.34
CA ALA A 31 -5.60 2.89 7.15
C ALA A 31 -4.38 3.50 7.84
N MET A 32 -3.56 2.68 8.50
CA MET A 32 -2.34 3.13 9.17
C MET A 32 -1.36 3.78 8.21
N LEU A 33 -1.16 3.23 7.02
CA LEU A 33 -0.33 3.84 5.98
C LEU A 33 -0.84 5.23 5.61
N ASN A 34 -2.16 5.42 5.52
CA ASN A 34 -2.74 6.74 5.26
C ASN A 34 -2.55 7.70 6.47
N GLY A 35 -2.60 7.22 7.71
CA GLY A 35 -2.21 8.00 8.89
C GLY A 35 -0.75 8.45 8.85
N LEU A 36 0.17 7.57 8.45
CA LEU A 36 1.58 7.91 8.24
C LEU A 36 1.78 8.94 7.12
N ILE A 37 0.99 8.84 6.04
CA ILE A 37 1.00 9.82 4.94
C ILE A 37 0.51 11.18 5.44
N ALA A 38 -0.56 11.21 6.24
CA ALA A 38 -1.08 12.45 6.82
C ALA A 38 -0.05 13.14 7.73
N LYS A 39 0.81 12.38 8.39
CA LYS A 39 1.95 12.88 9.18
C LYS A 39 3.20 13.21 8.33
N GLY A 40 3.18 13.00 7.03
CA GLY A 40 4.33 13.24 6.15
C GLY A 40 5.46 12.22 6.30
N ALA A 41 5.24 11.09 6.97
CA ALA A 41 6.25 10.06 7.20
C ALA A 41 6.42 9.09 6.01
N ALA A 42 5.39 8.92 5.20
CA ALA A 42 5.37 8.00 4.06
C ALA A 42 4.63 8.60 2.85
N ARG A 43 4.79 7.96 1.70
CA ARG A 43 3.98 8.14 0.49
C ARG A 43 3.51 6.76 0.02
N ARG A 44 2.23 6.62 -0.33
CA ARG A 44 1.75 5.40 -0.98
C ARG A 44 2.05 5.50 -2.47
N ILE A 45 2.88 4.61 -2.99
CA ILE A 45 3.25 4.56 -4.41
C ILE A 45 2.47 3.49 -5.18
N ALA A 46 1.97 2.44 -4.50
CA ALA A 46 1.02 1.47 -5.06
C ALA A 46 0.09 0.95 -3.96
N LEU A 47 -1.13 0.56 -4.35
CA LEU A 47 -2.05 -0.22 -3.55
C LEU A 47 -2.53 -1.40 -4.39
N CYS A 48 -2.23 -2.61 -3.94
CA CYS A 48 -2.54 -3.83 -4.66
C CYS A 48 -3.30 -4.81 -3.77
N VAL A 49 -4.18 -5.59 -4.39
CA VAL A 49 -4.70 -6.82 -3.77
C VAL A 49 -3.83 -8.00 -4.19
N SER A 50 -3.64 -8.96 -3.30
CA SER A 50 -2.75 -10.11 -3.52
C SER A 50 -3.46 -11.32 -4.13
N THR A 51 -4.79 -11.25 -4.31
CA THR A 51 -5.62 -12.32 -4.87
C THR A 51 -6.42 -11.81 -6.07
N PRO A 52 -6.71 -12.68 -7.09
CA PRO A 52 -7.48 -12.30 -8.26
C PRO A 52 -8.99 -12.25 -7.93
N ASN A 53 -9.38 -11.28 -7.10
CA ASN A 53 -10.76 -11.09 -6.66
C ASN A 53 -11.20 -9.64 -6.88
N LEU A 54 -12.18 -9.46 -7.77
CA LEU A 54 -12.66 -8.14 -8.16
C LEU A 54 -13.29 -7.38 -6.97
N GLN A 55 -13.99 -8.08 -6.07
CA GLN A 55 -14.60 -7.44 -4.90
C GLN A 55 -13.52 -6.96 -3.90
N ALA A 56 -12.41 -7.70 -3.77
CA ALA A 56 -11.26 -7.22 -2.99
C ALA A 56 -10.64 -5.96 -3.61
N ALA A 57 -10.52 -5.91 -4.95
CA ALA A 57 -10.05 -4.72 -5.65
C ALA A 57 -11.02 -3.53 -5.49
N GLN A 58 -12.33 -3.78 -5.53
CA GLN A 58 -13.34 -2.76 -5.25
C GLN A 58 -13.22 -2.21 -3.81
N LEU A 59 -12.98 -3.08 -2.82
CA LEU A 59 -12.74 -2.64 -1.44
C LEU A 59 -11.46 -1.81 -1.33
N ALA A 60 -10.38 -2.21 -2.01
CA ALA A 60 -9.15 -1.44 -2.08
C ALA A 60 -9.36 -0.04 -2.68
N ASP A 61 -10.17 0.06 -3.74
CA ASP A 61 -10.52 1.34 -4.37
C ASP A 61 -11.31 2.25 -3.41
N VAL A 62 -12.31 1.70 -2.73
CA VAL A 62 -13.09 2.41 -1.69
C VAL A 62 -12.17 2.94 -0.59
N LEU A 63 -11.29 2.09 -0.04
CA LEU A 63 -10.31 2.50 0.98
C LEU A 63 -9.40 3.61 0.44
N GLY A 64 -8.86 3.41 -0.75
CA GLY A 64 -7.98 4.38 -1.39
C GLY A 64 -8.64 5.74 -1.60
N ALA A 65 -9.89 5.75 -2.00
CA ALA A 65 -10.66 6.95 -2.25
C ALA A 65 -11.10 7.66 -0.96
N PHE A 66 -11.53 6.90 0.04
CA PHE A 66 -11.90 7.44 1.36
C PHE A 66 -10.78 8.30 1.93
N TYR A 67 -9.56 7.77 1.94
CA TYR A 67 -8.40 8.50 2.46
C TYR A 67 -7.84 9.59 1.53
N ARG A 68 -8.23 9.61 0.24
CA ARG A 68 -7.95 10.75 -0.64
C ARG A 68 -8.84 11.96 -0.39
N GLY A 69 -9.70 11.91 0.62
CA GLY A 69 -10.49 13.06 1.08
C GLY A 69 -11.85 13.21 0.38
N ASN A 70 -12.48 12.11 0.02
CA ASN A 70 -13.89 12.09 -0.38
C ASN A 70 -14.71 11.13 0.51
N PRO A 71 -14.87 11.43 1.82
CA PRO A 71 -15.53 10.51 2.76
C PRO A 71 -17.05 10.38 2.55
N THR A 72 -17.69 11.24 1.75
CA THR A 72 -19.15 11.33 1.64
C THR A 72 -19.69 11.42 0.20
N GLY A 73 -18.81 11.42 -0.81
CA GLY A 73 -19.24 11.47 -2.20
C GLY A 73 -19.06 10.13 -2.91
N PRO A 74 -19.80 9.88 -4.00
CA PRO A 74 -19.41 8.83 -4.92
C PRO A 74 -17.93 9.06 -5.24
N VAL A 75 -17.15 7.99 -5.15
CA VAL A 75 -15.72 8.02 -5.48
C VAL A 75 -15.64 8.42 -6.95
N GLY A 76 -15.57 9.72 -7.18
CA GLY A 76 -15.50 10.26 -8.52
C GLY A 76 -14.25 9.73 -9.19
N GLY A 77 -14.43 8.97 -10.23
CA GLY A 77 -13.38 8.32 -10.97
C GLY A 77 -12.22 9.25 -11.26
N GLY A 78 -11.09 8.99 -10.59
CA GLY A 78 -9.82 9.31 -11.20
C GLY A 78 -9.76 8.40 -12.42
N GLY A 79 -9.91 8.97 -13.61
CA GLY A 79 -9.97 8.18 -14.83
C GLY A 79 -8.82 7.18 -14.88
N VAL A 80 -9.17 5.95 -15.18
CA VAL A 80 -8.22 4.90 -15.52
C VAL A 80 -7.22 5.52 -16.50
N GLY A 81 -5.94 5.61 -16.11
CA GLY A 81 -4.86 6.02 -17.00
C GLY A 81 -4.15 7.35 -16.70
N GLN A 82 -4.60 8.18 -15.75
CA GLN A 82 -3.95 9.48 -15.52
C GLN A 82 -2.97 9.55 -14.33
N ASN A 83 -3.04 8.62 -13.38
CA ASN A 83 -2.09 8.55 -12.26
C ASN A 83 -1.89 7.10 -11.81
N PRO A 84 -0.73 6.49 -12.07
CA PRO A 84 -0.43 5.11 -11.63
C PRO A 84 -0.61 4.90 -10.12
N GLU A 85 -0.34 5.91 -9.29
CA GLU A 85 -0.53 5.83 -7.83
C GLU A 85 -2.01 5.74 -7.41
N ALA A 86 -2.94 6.07 -8.30
CA ALA A 86 -4.38 5.95 -8.05
C ALA A 86 -4.97 4.62 -8.53
N MET A 87 -4.24 3.86 -9.35
CA MET A 87 -4.68 2.55 -9.82
C MET A 87 -4.60 1.51 -8.72
N ILE A 88 -5.56 0.58 -8.72
CA ILE A 88 -5.50 -0.61 -7.87
C ILE A 88 -4.85 -1.74 -8.67
N GLY A 89 -3.80 -2.34 -8.07
CA GLY A 89 -3.17 -3.53 -8.62
C GLY A 89 -3.96 -4.79 -8.25
N MET A 90 -4.13 -5.70 -9.20
CA MET A 90 -4.72 -7.02 -8.96
C MET A 90 -3.99 -8.05 -9.83
N PRO A 91 -3.64 -9.25 -9.30
CA PRO A 91 -3.06 -10.30 -10.13
C PRO A 91 -4.12 -10.87 -11.07
N GLU A 92 -3.75 -11.19 -12.31
CA GLU A 92 -4.63 -11.88 -13.25
C GLU A 92 -4.86 -13.35 -12.87
N HIS A 93 -3.86 -13.97 -12.22
CA HIS A 93 -3.84 -15.37 -11.86
C HIS A 93 -3.39 -15.55 -10.42
N GLY A 94 -3.81 -16.64 -9.80
CA GLY A 94 -3.50 -16.99 -8.43
C GLY A 94 -4.61 -17.85 -7.83
N ALA A 95 -4.44 -18.26 -6.58
CA ALA A 95 -5.50 -18.94 -5.86
C ALA A 95 -6.71 -18.00 -5.72
N SER A 96 -7.86 -18.43 -6.22
CA SER A 96 -9.12 -17.71 -6.00
C SER A 96 -9.47 -17.80 -4.52
N SER A 97 -9.83 -16.67 -3.93
CA SER A 97 -10.31 -16.62 -2.55
C SER A 97 -11.64 -15.87 -2.48
N ALA A 98 -12.46 -16.23 -1.51
CA ALA A 98 -13.61 -15.39 -1.14
C ALA A 98 -13.10 -14.01 -0.69
N ALA A 99 -13.97 -13.02 -0.69
CA ALA A 99 -13.67 -11.69 -0.17
C ALA A 99 -14.74 -11.25 0.85
N PRO A 100 -14.88 -11.94 2.00
CA PRO A 100 -15.94 -11.65 2.96
C PRO A 100 -15.92 -10.20 3.45
N LEU A 101 -14.74 -9.56 3.55
CA LEU A 101 -14.64 -8.15 3.96
C LEU A 101 -15.28 -7.19 2.94
N ALA A 102 -15.37 -7.60 1.68
CA ALA A 102 -16.02 -6.80 0.64
C ALA A 102 -17.58 -6.76 0.81
N ALA A 103 -18.14 -7.50 1.75
CA ALA A 103 -19.57 -7.41 2.08
C ALA A 103 -19.98 -5.98 2.50
N VAL A 104 -19.05 -5.16 2.99
CA VAL A 104 -19.31 -3.74 3.27
C VAL A 104 -19.77 -2.95 2.05
N LEU A 105 -19.42 -3.37 0.84
CA LEU A 105 -19.80 -2.71 -0.41
C LEU A 105 -21.33 -2.80 -0.66
N SER A 106 -22.01 -3.76 -0.04
CA SER A 106 -23.46 -3.89 -0.12
C SER A 106 -24.23 -2.93 0.80
N LYS A 107 -23.53 -2.21 1.68
CA LYS A 107 -24.14 -1.26 2.63
C LYS A 107 -24.81 -0.12 1.89
N LYS A 108 -26.09 0.12 2.23
CA LYS A 108 -26.90 1.20 1.66
C LYS A 108 -27.24 2.24 2.72
N ALA A 109 -27.37 3.48 2.29
CA ALA A 109 -27.95 4.56 3.06
C ALA A 109 -29.47 4.43 3.15
N ALA A 110 -30.13 5.28 3.95
CA ALA A 110 -31.57 5.24 4.15
C ALA A 110 -32.38 5.49 2.86
N ASP A 111 -31.82 6.21 1.92
CA ASP A 111 -32.41 6.46 0.59
C ASP A 111 -32.15 5.34 -0.44
N GLY A 112 -31.51 4.24 -0.03
CA GLY A 112 -31.17 3.11 -0.89
C GLY A 112 -29.89 3.27 -1.71
N THR A 113 -29.21 4.41 -1.65
CA THR A 113 -27.94 4.63 -2.36
C THR A 113 -26.80 3.83 -1.70
N PRO A 114 -25.79 3.35 -2.47
CA PRO A 114 -24.60 2.71 -1.90
C PRO A 114 -23.85 3.68 -0.99
N VAL A 115 -23.49 3.22 0.21
CA VAL A 115 -22.63 3.99 1.14
C VAL A 115 -21.20 4.02 0.61
N TYR A 116 -20.76 2.93 0.01
CA TYR A 116 -19.44 2.78 -0.58
C TYR A 116 -19.56 2.47 -2.06
N ALA A 117 -19.02 3.33 -2.90
CA ALA A 117 -19.01 3.14 -4.34
C ALA A 117 -17.57 2.97 -4.84
N SER A 118 -17.34 1.93 -5.62
CA SER A 118 -16.07 1.72 -6.32
C SER A 118 -16.17 2.14 -7.77
N SER A 119 -15.07 2.65 -8.31
CA SER A 119 -14.92 2.92 -9.74
C SER A 119 -14.57 1.68 -10.55
N ILE A 120 -14.21 0.58 -9.88
CA ILE A 120 -13.83 -0.69 -10.52
C ILE A 120 -15.07 -1.51 -10.78
N ALA A 121 -15.37 -1.77 -12.06
CA ALA A 121 -16.49 -2.62 -12.49
C ALA A 121 -16.01 -3.95 -13.09
N ARG A 122 -14.79 -4.00 -13.62
CA ARG A 122 -14.25 -5.15 -14.34
C ARG A 122 -12.72 -5.21 -14.20
N LEU A 123 -12.12 -6.34 -14.59
CA LEU A 123 -10.67 -6.56 -14.53
C LEU A 123 -9.88 -5.43 -15.23
N LEU A 124 -10.34 -4.96 -16.37
CA LEU A 124 -9.66 -3.89 -17.14
C LEU A 124 -9.61 -2.54 -16.44
N ASP A 125 -10.34 -2.37 -15.35
CA ASP A 125 -10.31 -1.16 -14.53
C ASP A 125 -9.19 -1.25 -13.45
N THR A 126 -8.47 -2.38 -13.41
CA THR A 126 -7.30 -2.61 -12.54
C THR A 126 -6.02 -2.69 -13.34
N ALA A 127 -4.89 -2.59 -12.67
CA ALA A 127 -3.57 -2.87 -13.25
C ALA A 127 -3.07 -4.23 -12.80
N ASP A 128 -2.25 -4.91 -13.60
CA ASP A 128 -1.49 -6.05 -13.10
C ASP A 128 -0.54 -5.61 -11.98
N ASN A 129 -0.62 -6.25 -10.80
CA ASN A 129 0.10 -5.81 -9.61
C ASN A 129 1.64 -5.86 -9.78
N ALA A 130 2.19 -6.88 -10.45
CA ALA A 130 3.63 -6.98 -10.68
C ALA A 130 4.13 -5.87 -11.60
N VAL A 131 3.39 -5.58 -12.67
CA VAL A 131 3.70 -4.50 -13.62
C VAL A 131 3.54 -3.14 -12.95
N LEU A 132 2.47 -2.93 -12.17
CA LEU A 132 2.24 -1.69 -11.44
C LEU A 132 3.39 -1.40 -10.47
N ILE A 133 3.76 -2.37 -9.62
CA ILE A 133 4.86 -2.20 -8.65
C ILE A 133 6.17 -1.89 -9.39
N ARG A 134 6.49 -2.63 -10.48
CA ARG A 134 7.67 -2.34 -11.30
C ARG A 134 7.68 -0.90 -11.81
N ASN A 135 6.55 -0.44 -12.35
CA ASN A 135 6.47 0.88 -12.98
C ASN A 135 6.57 2.02 -11.95
N VAL A 136 5.92 1.89 -10.78
CA VAL A 136 6.01 2.93 -9.75
C VAL A 136 7.38 3.00 -9.10
N LEU A 137 8.14 1.89 -9.05
CA LEU A 137 9.51 1.90 -8.56
C LEU A 137 10.45 2.73 -9.44
N LEU A 138 10.23 2.78 -10.76
CA LEU A 138 11.05 3.60 -11.67
C LEU A 138 11.09 5.07 -11.27
N ALA A 139 9.97 5.60 -10.78
CA ALA A 139 9.84 6.99 -10.37
C ALA A 139 10.41 7.30 -8.97
N GLN A 140 10.89 6.29 -8.24
CA GLN A 140 11.42 6.50 -6.89
C GLN A 140 12.91 6.86 -6.93
N HIS A 141 13.35 7.59 -5.90
CA HIS A 141 14.78 7.72 -5.61
C HIS A 141 15.37 6.37 -5.20
N ASP A 142 16.65 6.18 -5.42
CA ASP A 142 17.35 4.95 -5.06
C ASP A 142 17.27 4.71 -3.56
N GLN A 143 17.01 3.46 -3.17
CA GLN A 143 16.86 3.02 -1.78
C GLN A 143 15.77 3.78 -0.97
N ASN A 144 14.82 4.46 -1.64
CA ASN A 144 13.74 5.22 -0.98
C ASN A 144 12.34 4.61 -1.17
N ALA A 145 12.26 3.35 -1.58
CA ALA A 145 11.03 2.59 -1.60
C ALA A 145 11.10 1.40 -0.63
N ALA A 146 9.95 1.04 -0.06
CA ALA A 146 9.74 -0.24 0.65
C ALA A 146 8.54 -0.94 0.01
N ILE A 147 8.64 -2.25 -0.13
CA ILE A 147 7.52 -3.08 -0.57
C ILE A 147 7.01 -3.82 0.67
N VAL A 148 5.71 -3.70 0.95
CA VAL A 148 5.05 -4.36 2.08
C VAL A 148 3.99 -5.29 1.54
N VAL A 149 4.03 -6.57 1.95
CA VAL A 149 3.05 -7.56 1.53
C VAL A 149 2.40 -8.22 2.73
N ALA A 150 1.08 -8.25 2.73
CA ALA A 150 0.24 -8.88 3.75
C ALA A 150 -0.79 -9.83 3.09
N GLY A 151 -0.28 -10.88 2.45
CA GLY A 151 -1.06 -11.86 1.69
C GLY A 151 -0.16 -12.78 0.88
N PRO A 152 -0.73 -13.60 -0.02
CA PRO A 152 0.04 -14.45 -0.94
C PRO A 152 1.12 -13.68 -1.70
N THR A 153 2.25 -14.33 -1.93
CA THR A 153 3.42 -13.74 -2.60
C THR A 153 3.44 -13.97 -4.11
N THR A 154 2.35 -14.46 -4.69
CA THR A 154 2.23 -14.77 -6.13
C THR A 154 2.58 -13.56 -7.01
N GLY A 155 2.11 -12.36 -6.64
CA GLY A 155 2.43 -11.11 -7.33
C GLY A 155 3.93 -10.80 -7.32
N LEU A 156 4.59 -10.98 -6.16
CA LEU A 156 6.04 -10.76 -6.06
C LEU A 156 6.86 -11.80 -6.83
N ALA A 157 6.42 -13.07 -6.85
CA ALA A 157 7.07 -14.11 -7.64
C ALA A 157 7.00 -13.82 -9.14
N ARG A 158 5.89 -13.23 -9.60
CA ARG A 158 5.79 -12.70 -10.97
C ARG A 158 6.72 -11.49 -11.16
N LEU A 159 6.73 -10.56 -10.24
CA LEU A 159 7.55 -9.36 -10.31
C LEU A 159 9.04 -9.68 -10.48
N VAL A 160 9.59 -10.60 -9.67
CA VAL A 160 11.01 -10.99 -9.81
C VAL A 160 11.30 -11.74 -11.12
N GLY A 161 10.28 -12.29 -11.76
CA GLY A 161 10.36 -12.92 -13.07
C GLY A 161 10.29 -11.96 -14.25
N LEU A 162 9.88 -10.72 -14.07
CA LEU A 162 9.81 -9.74 -15.14
C LEU A 162 11.22 -9.31 -15.58
N TYR A 163 11.39 -9.15 -16.89
CA TYR A 163 12.68 -8.70 -17.45
C TYR A 163 13.10 -7.35 -16.84
N GLY A 164 14.34 -7.28 -16.36
CA GLY A 164 14.91 -6.08 -15.75
C GLY A 164 14.38 -5.71 -14.35
N ALA A 165 13.42 -6.45 -13.79
CA ALA A 165 12.83 -6.10 -12.49
C ALA A 165 13.80 -6.26 -11.32
N ARG A 166 14.61 -7.32 -11.27
CA ARG A 166 15.54 -7.56 -10.16
C ARG A 166 16.57 -6.44 -9.98
N PRO A 167 17.31 -6.00 -11.01
CA PRO A 167 18.21 -4.85 -10.88
C PRO A 167 17.49 -3.58 -10.47
N GLN A 168 16.30 -3.34 -11.00
CA GLN A 168 15.48 -2.20 -10.62
C GLN A 168 15.07 -2.24 -9.15
N ILE A 169 14.59 -3.38 -8.66
CA ILE A 169 14.24 -3.58 -7.24
C ILE A 169 15.47 -3.35 -6.37
N ALA A 170 16.62 -3.95 -6.74
CA ALA A 170 17.87 -3.79 -6.01
C ALA A 170 18.32 -2.32 -5.89
N THR A 171 18.08 -1.51 -6.94
CA THR A 171 18.41 -0.10 -6.95
C THR A 171 17.41 0.75 -6.16
N LYS A 172 16.12 0.52 -6.35
CA LYS A 172 15.05 1.42 -5.88
C LYS A 172 14.50 1.07 -4.50
N ALA A 173 14.36 -0.23 -4.20
CA ALA A 173 13.77 -0.69 -2.94
C ALA A 173 14.85 -0.98 -1.90
N ARG A 174 14.69 -0.39 -0.72
CA ARG A 174 15.61 -0.65 0.41
C ARG A 174 15.37 -2.00 1.07
N GLN A 175 14.12 -2.50 1.02
CA GLN A 175 13.73 -3.77 1.64
C GLN A 175 12.36 -4.25 1.18
N LEU A 176 12.13 -5.55 1.37
CA LEU A 176 10.82 -6.18 1.35
C LEU A 176 10.40 -6.51 2.79
N VAL A 177 9.18 -6.15 3.19
CA VAL A 177 8.61 -6.52 4.48
C VAL A 177 7.39 -7.41 4.23
N LEU A 178 7.44 -8.65 4.74
CA LEU A 178 6.39 -9.65 4.55
C LEU A 178 5.65 -9.91 5.87
N ALA A 179 4.36 -9.59 5.94
CA ALA A 179 3.49 -10.02 7.05
C ALA A 179 3.08 -11.49 6.84
N ALA A 180 4.02 -12.38 6.99
CA ALA A 180 3.87 -13.81 6.75
C ALA A 180 4.91 -14.63 7.51
N GLY A 181 4.61 -15.90 7.72
CA GLY A 181 5.43 -16.88 8.44
C GLY A 181 5.08 -17.03 9.90
N SER A 182 5.71 -18.01 10.54
CA SER A 182 5.63 -18.25 11.99
C SER A 182 6.94 -18.88 12.43
N PHE A 183 7.69 -18.16 13.28
CA PHE A 183 9.06 -18.53 13.67
C PHE A 183 9.13 -19.07 15.10
N ALA A 184 8.20 -18.70 15.96
CA ALA A 184 8.11 -19.19 17.33
C ALA A 184 7.24 -20.46 17.45
N ALA A 185 6.05 -20.46 16.84
CA ALA A 185 5.09 -21.56 16.95
C ALA A 185 5.23 -22.61 15.83
N GLY A 186 5.95 -22.32 14.75
CA GLY A 186 6.15 -23.24 13.63
C GLY A 186 4.86 -23.72 12.96
N ARG A 187 3.78 -22.91 13.00
CA ARG A 187 2.49 -23.24 12.36
C ARG A 187 2.51 -22.84 10.89
N PRO A 188 1.72 -23.52 10.02
CA PRO A 188 1.54 -23.08 8.65
C PRO A 188 1.00 -21.65 8.59
N ASP A 189 1.52 -20.85 7.67
CA ASP A 189 1.01 -19.52 7.37
C ASP A 189 0.06 -19.61 6.16
N PRO A 190 -1.20 -19.14 6.28
CA PRO A 190 -2.18 -19.25 5.20
C PRO A 190 -1.76 -18.57 3.90
N SER A 191 -1.07 -17.41 3.99
CA SER A 191 -0.60 -16.68 2.81
C SER A 191 0.51 -17.44 2.07
N ILE A 192 1.40 -18.10 2.82
CA ILE A 192 2.47 -18.94 2.26
C ILE A 192 1.88 -20.25 1.72
N ALA A 193 1.00 -20.90 2.49
CA ALA A 193 0.39 -22.16 2.11
C ALA A 193 -0.48 -22.07 0.85
N SER A 194 -1.04 -20.89 0.56
CA SER A 194 -1.86 -20.67 -0.64
C SER A 194 -1.03 -20.72 -1.94
N ASP A 195 0.28 -20.46 -1.89
CA ASP A 195 1.20 -20.54 -3.02
C ASP A 195 2.64 -20.75 -2.54
N VAL A 196 2.94 -21.97 -2.10
CA VAL A 196 4.26 -22.38 -1.59
C VAL A 196 5.36 -22.14 -2.62
N ALA A 197 5.07 -22.39 -3.91
CA ALA A 197 6.06 -22.22 -4.99
C ALA A 197 6.45 -20.74 -5.15
N ALA A 198 5.47 -19.84 -5.14
CA ALA A 198 5.71 -18.40 -5.18
C ALA A 198 6.51 -17.93 -3.96
N ALA A 199 6.15 -18.39 -2.76
CA ALA A 199 6.86 -18.03 -1.54
C ALA A 199 8.33 -18.48 -1.59
N ARG A 200 8.60 -19.73 -1.98
CA ARG A 200 9.97 -20.24 -2.17
C ARG A 200 10.76 -19.39 -3.15
N ARG A 201 10.13 -19.06 -4.28
CA ARG A 201 10.78 -18.22 -5.29
C ARG A 201 11.14 -16.84 -4.75
N VAL A 202 10.22 -16.19 -4.03
CA VAL A 202 10.47 -14.87 -3.45
C VAL A 202 11.62 -14.91 -2.46
N PHE A 203 11.62 -15.85 -1.51
CA PHE A 203 12.72 -15.96 -0.55
C PHE A 203 14.07 -16.28 -1.22
N ALA A 204 14.08 -17.08 -2.30
CA ALA A 204 15.31 -17.43 -3.01
C ALA A 204 15.87 -16.30 -3.90
N GLU A 205 14.98 -15.57 -4.57
CA GLU A 205 15.36 -14.70 -5.70
C GLU A 205 15.23 -13.20 -5.43
N TRP A 206 14.65 -12.81 -4.27
CA TRP A 206 14.46 -11.39 -3.97
C TRP A 206 15.80 -10.66 -3.79
N PRO A 207 16.03 -9.52 -4.49
CA PRO A 207 17.36 -8.93 -4.54
C PRO A 207 17.75 -8.04 -3.35
N THR A 208 16.77 -7.59 -2.54
CA THR A 208 17.03 -6.74 -1.36
C THR A 208 16.81 -7.52 -0.06
N PRO A 209 17.19 -6.98 1.12
CA PRO A 209 16.86 -7.63 2.38
C PRO A 209 15.36 -7.93 2.52
N ILE A 210 15.04 -9.09 3.10
CA ILE A 210 13.68 -9.49 3.46
C ILE A 210 13.54 -9.45 4.98
N VAL A 211 12.51 -8.76 5.47
CA VAL A 211 12.11 -8.79 6.87
C VAL A 211 10.73 -9.42 6.98
N ALA A 212 10.66 -10.58 7.60
CA ALA A 212 9.40 -11.27 7.84
C ALA A 212 8.79 -10.85 9.17
N VAL A 213 7.48 -10.67 9.18
CA VAL A 213 6.69 -10.37 10.37
C VAL A 213 5.80 -11.57 10.64
N GLY A 214 6.25 -12.43 11.53
CA GLY A 214 5.56 -13.68 11.86
C GLY A 214 4.22 -13.46 12.54
N ALA A 215 3.40 -14.50 12.53
CA ALA A 215 2.08 -14.48 13.17
C ALA A 215 2.18 -14.15 14.67
N GLU A 216 3.25 -14.57 15.34
CA GLU A 216 3.53 -14.27 16.75
C GLU A 216 3.65 -12.76 17.03
N VAL A 217 4.11 -11.97 16.07
CA VAL A 217 4.16 -10.50 16.19
C VAL A 217 2.75 -9.92 16.17
N GLY A 218 1.90 -10.41 15.27
CA GLY A 218 0.50 -9.99 15.20
C GLY A 218 -0.29 -10.37 16.44
N ASP A 219 -0.07 -11.58 16.96
CA ASP A 219 -0.71 -12.08 18.18
C ASP A 219 -0.27 -11.29 19.43
N ALA A 220 1.00 -10.86 19.50
CA ALA A 220 1.54 -10.06 20.60
C ALA A 220 1.10 -8.59 20.57
N LEU A 221 0.77 -8.06 19.40
CA LEU A 221 0.40 -6.66 19.14
C LEU A 221 -0.97 -6.55 18.46
N PRO A 222 -2.06 -7.05 19.09
CA PRO A 222 -3.36 -7.00 18.46
C PRO A 222 -3.90 -5.58 18.36
N TYR A 223 -4.71 -5.32 17.34
CA TYR A 223 -5.47 -4.08 17.23
C TYR A 223 -6.72 -4.15 18.12
N PRO A 224 -6.92 -3.20 19.07
CA PRO A 224 -7.95 -3.33 20.08
C PRO A 224 -9.36 -2.99 19.55
N ALA A 225 -10.34 -3.77 19.93
CA ALA A 225 -11.76 -3.54 19.63
C ALA A 225 -12.26 -2.17 20.10
N SER A 226 -11.77 -1.72 21.26
CA SER A 226 -12.16 -0.42 21.85
C SER A 226 -11.90 0.76 20.90
N SER A 227 -10.82 0.71 20.13
CA SER A 227 -10.55 1.75 19.13
C SER A 227 -11.63 1.77 18.03
N ILE A 228 -12.10 0.61 17.56
CA ILE A 228 -13.18 0.54 16.56
C ILE A 228 -14.49 1.14 17.09
N GLU A 229 -14.71 1.03 18.38
CA GLU A 229 -15.92 1.53 19.03
C GLU A 229 -15.87 3.04 19.29
N THR A 230 -14.68 3.58 19.60
CA THR A 230 -14.54 4.96 20.09
C THR A 230 -13.93 5.94 19.09
N ASP A 231 -12.97 5.51 18.27
CA ASP A 231 -12.08 6.45 17.58
C ASP A 231 -12.54 6.78 16.15
N PHE A 232 -13.54 6.06 15.61
CA PHE A 232 -14.00 6.21 14.22
C PHE A 232 -15.27 7.06 14.06
N GLY A 233 -15.81 7.63 15.14
CA GLY A 233 -17.05 8.42 15.15
C GLY A 233 -16.99 9.73 14.35
N TRP A 234 -15.82 10.12 13.84
CA TRP A 234 -15.65 11.31 13.04
C TRP A 234 -16.19 11.19 11.60
N ALA A 235 -16.46 9.96 11.12
CA ALA A 235 -17.08 9.70 9.83
C ALA A 235 -18.44 8.99 10.04
N PRO A 236 -19.53 9.45 9.38
CA PRO A 236 -20.84 8.78 9.48
C PRO A 236 -20.84 7.33 9.03
N ALA A 237 -19.93 7.00 8.09
CA ALA A 237 -19.62 5.66 7.65
C ALA A 237 -18.11 5.56 7.43
N HIS A 238 -17.49 4.54 7.99
CA HIS A 238 -16.06 4.36 7.90
C HIS A 238 -15.75 2.96 7.38
N PRO A 239 -15.18 2.81 6.15
CA PRO A 239 -15.05 1.50 5.50
C PRO A 239 -14.19 0.52 6.29
N VAL A 240 -13.18 1.00 7.03
CA VAL A 240 -12.34 0.15 7.88
C VAL A 240 -13.11 -0.37 9.09
N ALA A 241 -13.84 0.51 9.80
CA ALA A 241 -14.62 0.12 10.96
C ALA A 241 -15.76 -0.83 10.58
N ASP A 242 -16.40 -0.59 9.44
CA ASP A 242 -17.43 -1.48 8.91
C ASP A 242 -16.83 -2.85 8.49
N ALA A 243 -15.67 -2.88 7.82
CA ALA A 243 -14.97 -4.11 7.47
C ALA A 243 -14.54 -4.91 8.72
N TYR A 244 -14.11 -4.22 9.78
CA TYR A 244 -13.76 -4.87 11.04
C TYR A 244 -14.95 -5.61 11.64
N ARG A 245 -16.14 -4.98 11.63
CA ARG A 245 -17.37 -5.57 12.16
C ARG A 245 -17.91 -6.74 11.34
N VAL A 246 -17.48 -6.89 10.08
CA VAL A 246 -17.86 -8.05 9.23
C VAL A 246 -17.16 -9.34 9.65
N VAL A 247 -15.95 -9.26 10.23
CA VAL A 247 -15.14 -10.46 10.54
C VAL A 247 -15.82 -11.38 11.54
N LYS A 248 -16.29 -10.81 12.64
CA LYS A 248 -17.04 -11.51 13.70
C LYS A 248 -17.70 -10.51 14.64
N ALA A 249 -18.59 -11.01 15.50
CA ALA A 249 -19.26 -10.20 16.51
C ALA A 249 -18.24 -9.45 17.40
N MET A 250 -18.54 -8.17 17.63
CA MET A 250 -17.78 -7.33 18.55
C MET A 250 -18.12 -7.66 20.02
N PRO A 251 -17.22 -7.42 21.00
CA PRO A 251 -15.84 -6.92 20.80
C PRO A 251 -14.86 -8.06 20.52
N TYR A 252 -13.81 -7.77 19.78
CA TYR A 252 -12.65 -8.65 19.62
C TYR A 252 -11.40 -7.86 19.23
N ASP A 253 -10.25 -8.33 19.65
CA ASP A 253 -8.97 -7.76 19.21
C ASP A 253 -8.46 -8.55 18.01
N ALA A 254 -7.99 -7.86 16.98
CA ALA A 254 -7.51 -8.49 15.77
C ALA A 254 -5.98 -8.63 15.77
N PRO A 255 -5.41 -9.83 15.55
CA PRO A 255 -3.98 -9.96 15.29
C PRO A 255 -3.52 -8.99 14.19
N ALA A 256 -2.36 -8.34 14.36
CA ALA A 256 -2.01 -7.18 13.54
C ALA A 256 -0.59 -7.22 12.95
N SER A 257 -0.20 -8.35 12.35
CA SER A 257 1.11 -8.48 11.72
C SER A 257 1.31 -7.53 10.53
N ALA A 258 0.26 -7.23 9.78
CA ALA A 258 0.33 -6.28 8.66
C ALA A 258 0.59 -4.84 9.13
N LEU A 259 0.06 -4.45 10.31
CA LEU A 259 0.35 -3.14 10.90
C LEU A 259 1.82 -3.06 11.31
N ALA A 260 2.35 -4.11 11.96
CA ALA A 260 3.76 -4.18 12.30
C ALA A 260 4.66 -4.08 11.07
N ALA A 261 4.27 -4.72 9.97
CA ALA A 261 5.00 -4.66 8.70
C ALA A 261 5.05 -3.23 8.13
N VAL A 262 3.92 -2.52 8.10
CA VAL A 262 3.88 -1.12 7.63
C VAL A 262 4.65 -0.20 8.57
N LEU A 263 4.49 -0.35 9.90
CA LEU A 263 5.21 0.45 10.87
C LEU A 263 6.72 0.28 10.72
N TYR A 264 7.19 -0.96 10.63
CA TYR A 264 8.61 -1.25 10.42
C TYR A 264 9.10 -0.72 9.07
N ALA A 265 8.34 -0.88 8.00
CA ALA A 265 8.74 -0.39 6.68
C ALA A 265 8.99 1.13 6.66
N VAL A 266 8.28 1.90 7.47
CA VAL A 266 8.42 3.37 7.53
C VAL A 266 9.42 3.80 8.62
N HIS A 267 9.35 3.17 9.79
CA HIS A 267 10.05 3.55 11.02
C HIS A 267 11.03 2.46 11.51
N ALA A 268 11.83 1.89 10.59
CA ALA A 268 12.73 0.77 10.90
C ALA A 268 13.74 1.07 12.02
N ASN A 269 14.13 2.33 12.18
CA ASN A 269 15.18 2.75 13.12
C ASN A 269 14.66 3.43 14.38
N ASP A 270 13.32 3.47 14.60
CA ASP A 270 12.72 4.23 15.70
C ASP A 270 12.59 3.42 17.01
N GLY A 271 13.17 2.21 17.02
CA GLY A 271 13.25 1.37 18.23
C GLY A 271 11.93 0.72 18.64
N TYR A 272 10.96 0.57 17.70
CA TYR A 272 9.73 -0.16 17.98
C TYR A 272 9.93 -1.67 18.01
N PHE A 273 10.83 -2.18 17.18
CA PHE A 273 11.10 -3.60 17.03
C PHE A 273 12.59 -3.89 17.09
N THR A 274 12.93 -5.11 17.45
CA THR A 274 14.25 -5.69 17.22
C THR A 274 14.17 -6.67 16.04
N LEU A 275 15.32 -6.93 15.44
CA LEU A 275 15.46 -7.92 14.38
C LEU A 275 16.19 -9.14 14.89
N SER A 276 15.83 -10.31 14.35
CA SER A 276 16.69 -11.50 14.51
C SER A 276 18.09 -11.25 13.94
N ASP A 277 19.05 -12.11 14.29
CA ASP A 277 20.28 -12.19 13.53
C ASP A 277 20.00 -12.41 12.02
N PRO A 278 20.95 -12.09 11.14
CA PRO A 278 20.85 -12.47 9.74
C PRO A 278 20.72 -13.99 9.58
N GLY A 279 19.95 -14.41 8.57
CA GLY A 279 19.75 -15.83 8.33
C GLY A 279 19.04 -16.12 7.02
N THR A 280 18.53 -17.33 6.91
CA THR A 280 17.76 -17.80 5.76
C THR A 280 16.40 -18.33 6.22
N ILE A 281 15.33 -17.89 5.57
CA ILE A 281 13.99 -18.44 5.75
C ILE A 281 13.76 -19.50 4.67
N THR A 282 13.42 -20.71 5.09
CA THR A 282 13.05 -21.83 4.24
C THR A 282 11.54 -22.06 4.33
N VAL A 283 10.89 -22.28 3.20
CA VAL A 283 9.45 -22.57 3.11
C VAL A 283 9.26 -24.09 2.92
N LEU A 284 8.54 -24.70 3.86
CA LEU A 284 8.21 -26.13 3.83
C LEU A 284 6.97 -26.39 2.94
N ASP A 285 6.72 -27.66 2.59
CA ASP A 285 5.65 -28.05 1.67
C ASP A 285 4.24 -27.74 2.18
N ASP A 286 4.10 -27.67 3.50
CA ASP A 286 2.83 -27.39 4.17
C ASP A 286 2.62 -25.87 4.49
N GLY A 287 3.49 -25.00 3.99
CA GLY A 287 3.40 -23.56 4.22
C GLY A 287 4.01 -23.09 5.55
N ARG A 288 4.63 -23.98 6.32
CA ARG A 288 5.45 -23.56 7.47
C ARG A 288 6.73 -22.91 7.01
N THR A 289 7.26 -22.03 7.85
CA THR A 289 8.57 -21.39 7.65
C THR A 289 9.55 -21.82 8.73
N GLN A 290 10.80 -22.00 8.32
CA GLN A 290 11.91 -22.30 9.21
C GLN A 290 12.98 -21.22 9.03
N PHE A 291 13.43 -20.64 10.11
CA PHE A 291 14.54 -19.68 10.11
C PHE A 291 15.83 -20.35 10.57
N THR A 292 16.88 -20.21 9.78
CA THR A 292 18.22 -20.69 10.12
C THR A 292 19.16 -19.49 10.19
N PRO A 293 19.65 -19.10 11.39
CA PRO A 293 20.65 -18.05 11.52
C PRO A 293 21.93 -18.39 10.75
N GLY A 294 22.56 -17.40 10.16
CA GLY A 294 23.83 -17.57 9.46
C GLY A 294 24.40 -16.25 8.98
N PRO A 295 25.74 -16.04 9.10
CA PRO A 295 26.39 -14.83 8.62
C PRO A 295 26.24 -14.72 7.09
N GLY A 296 25.87 -13.55 6.61
CA GLY A 296 25.60 -13.30 5.18
C GLY A 296 24.20 -13.64 4.71
N GLY A 297 23.33 -14.15 5.57
CA GLY A 297 21.91 -14.31 5.28
C GLY A 297 21.24 -12.96 4.98
N LYS A 298 20.28 -12.96 4.04
CA LYS A 298 19.55 -11.74 3.65
C LYS A 298 18.18 -11.62 4.30
N HIS A 299 17.77 -12.61 5.07
CA HIS A 299 16.48 -12.65 5.73
C HIS A 299 16.64 -12.38 7.23
N ARG A 300 15.65 -11.70 7.77
CA ARG A 300 15.46 -11.47 9.20
C ARG A 300 13.98 -11.58 9.52
N HIS A 301 13.62 -11.73 10.78
CA HIS A 301 12.26 -11.58 11.24
C HIS A 301 12.17 -10.57 12.38
N LEU A 302 11.01 -9.96 12.53
CA LEU A 302 10.75 -9.03 13.62
C LEU A 302 10.58 -9.77 14.95
N ILE A 303 11.10 -9.15 16.00
CA ILE A 303 10.94 -9.57 17.39
C ILE A 303 10.30 -8.42 18.15
N VAL A 304 9.24 -8.72 18.90
CA VAL A 304 8.54 -7.74 19.74
C VAL A 304 9.29 -7.63 21.06
N ASP A 305 9.72 -6.42 21.40
CA ASP A 305 10.14 -6.10 22.77
C ASP A 305 8.87 -5.86 23.61
N PRO A 306 8.65 -6.67 24.67
CA PRO A 306 7.50 -6.48 25.56
C PRO A 306 7.38 -5.05 26.13
N ALA A 307 8.49 -4.36 26.35
CA ALA A 307 8.51 -2.99 26.85
C ALA A 307 7.97 -1.96 25.83
N GLN A 308 7.95 -2.28 24.53
CA GLN A 308 7.42 -1.42 23.48
C GLN A 308 5.95 -1.68 23.17
N LYS A 309 5.34 -2.73 23.70
CA LYS A 309 4.00 -3.20 23.34
C LYS A 309 2.95 -2.09 23.44
N ASP A 310 2.82 -1.45 24.57
CA ASP A 310 1.81 -0.41 24.81
C ASP A 310 2.04 0.82 23.90
N ARG A 311 3.30 1.18 23.69
CA ARG A 311 3.70 2.27 22.80
C ARG A 311 3.28 1.98 21.34
N ILE A 312 3.48 0.73 20.89
CA ILE A 312 3.14 0.31 19.53
C ILE A 312 1.61 0.25 19.37
N ILE A 313 0.89 -0.35 20.30
CA ILE A 313 -0.59 -0.44 20.24
C ILE A 313 -1.22 0.95 20.25
N LYS A 314 -0.73 1.86 21.10
CA LYS A 314 -1.18 3.26 21.10
C LYS A 314 -0.93 3.93 19.74
N LEU A 315 0.22 3.70 19.14
CA LEU A 315 0.54 4.24 17.81
C LEU A 315 -0.36 3.64 16.72
N TYR A 316 -0.69 2.35 16.81
CA TYR A 316 -1.64 1.71 15.90
C TYR A 316 -3.00 2.40 15.95
N THR A 317 -3.58 2.57 17.15
CA THR A 317 -4.90 3.20 17.29
C THR A 317 -4.89 4.64 16.78
N GLU A 318 -3.86 5.42 17.10
CA GLU A 318 -3.69 6.79 16.63
C GLU A 318 -3.60 6.88 15.10
N LEU A 319 -2.80 6.03 14.46
CA LEU A 319 -2.56 6.10 13.02
C LEU A 319 -3.72 5.53 12.21
N VAL A 320 -4.33 4.42 12.66
CA VAL A 320 -5.44 3.77 11.94
C VAL A 320 -6.71 4.63 11.99
N ALA A 321 -6.98 5.27 13.13
CA ALA A 321 -8.14 6.17 13.29
C ALA A 321 -7.87 7.60 12.78
N ALA A 322 -6.67 7.87 12.24
CA ALA A 322 -6.32 9.20 11.75
C ALA A 322 -7.26 9.65 10.63
N ARG A 323 -7.67 10.94 10.71
CA ARG A 323 -8.45 11.55 9.63
C ARG A 323 -7.59 11.73 8.37
N PRO A 324 -8.19 11.65 7.17
CA PRO A 324 -7.49 12.00 5.94
C PRO A 324 -6.89 13.42 6.04
N ALA A 325 -5.68 13.59 5.51
CA ALA A 325 -5.10 14.92 5.42
C ALA A 325 -6.05 15.87 4.64
N PRO A 326 -6.25 17.10 5.10
CA PRO A 326 -6.99 18.09 4.32
C PRO A 326 -6.33 18.18 2.94
N ARG A 327 -7.13 18.11 1.86
CA ARG A 327 -6.60 18.48 0.54
C ARG A 327 -6.03 19.88 0.66
N PRO A 328 -4.79 20.15 0.22
CA PRO A 328 -4.40 21.52 -0.05
C PRO A 328 -5.51 22.07 -0.96
N GLY A 329 -6.27 23.03 -0.44
CA GLY A 329 -7.38 23.59 -1.17
C GLY A 329 -6.88 23.82 -2.61
N ARG A 330 -7.71 23.60 -3.60
CA ARG A 330 -7.57 24.30 -4.87
C ARG A 330 -7.69 25.80 -4.54
N GLY A 331 -6.70 26.28 -3.81
CA GLY A 331 -6.43 27.68 -3.59
C GLY A 331 -6.41 28.24 -4.98
N GLY A 332 -7.33 29.14 -5.22
CA GLY A 332 -7.65 29.63 -6.52
C GLY A 332 -6.39 29.69 -7.39
N ARG A 333 -6.42 29.02 -8.51
CA ARG A 333 -5.59 29.45 -9.62
C ARG A 333 -5.83 30.94 -9.62
N GLY A 334 -4.82 31.70 -9.15
CA GLY A 334 -4.89 33.14 -9.12
C GLY A 334 -5.52 33.56 -10.44
N ALA A 335 -6.52 34.41 -10.37
CA ALA A 335 -7.22 34.88 -11.56
C ALA A 335 -6.15 35.07 -12.64
N VAL A 336 -6.25 34.32 -13.71
CA VAL A 336 -5.35 34.48 -14.86
C VAL A 336 -5.45 35.97 -15.16
N PRO A 337 -4.35 36.74 -15.08
CA PRO A 337 -4.41 38.15 -15.42
C PRO A 337 -5.10 38.24 -16.77
N PRO A 338 -6.05 39.18 -17.00
CA PRO A 338 -6.69 39.32 -18.30
C PRO A 338 -5.59 39.36 -19.34
N ALA A 339 -5.74 38.56 -20.39
CA ALA A 339 -4.80 38.52 -21.49
C ALA A 339 -4.53 39.96 -21.96
N PRO A 340 -3.27 40.36 -22.16
CA PRO A 340 -2.96 41.66 -22.69
C PRO A 340 -3.76 41.88 -24.01
N PRO A 341 -4.29 43.09 -24.27
CA PRO A 341 -5.08 43.35 -25.45
C PRO A 341 -4.27 42.90 -26.68
N ALA A 342 -4.95 42.19 -27.58
CA ALA A 342 -4.35 41.67 -28.80
C ALA A 342 -3.65 42.83 -29.53
N ARG A 343 -2.39 42.66 -29.86
CA ARG A 343 -1.71 43.62 -30.73
C ARG A 343 -2.49 43.77 -32.06
N PRO A 344 -2.68 44.99 -32.55
CA PRO A 344 -3.30 45.19 -33.84
C PRO A 344 -2.58 44.37 -34.92
N VAL A 345 -3.32 43.57 -35.63
CA VAL A 345 -2.79 42.84 -36.78
C VAL A 345 -2.39 43.90 -37.82
N PRO A 346 -1.11 43.90 -38.27
CA PRO A 346 -0.72 44.82 -39.35
C PRO A 346 -1.52 44.51 -40.61
N PRO A 347 -1.91 45.54 -41.41
CA PRO A 347 -2.68 45.35 -42.63
C PRO A 347 -1.89 44.44 -43.60
N PRO A 348 -2.60 43.65 -44.42
CA PRO A 348 -1.96 42.77 -45.39
C PRO A 348 -1.12 43.60 -46.36
N ASN A 349 0.10 43.15 -46.59
CA ASN A 349 1.03 43.74 -47.53
C ASN A 349 0.43 43.70 -48.95
N PRO A 350 0.26 44.82 -49.67
CA PRO A 350 -0.25 44.79 -51.02
C PRO A 350 0.71 43.99 -51.93
N ALA A 351 0.13 42.97 -52.56
CA ALA A 351 0.83 42.12 -53.50
C ALA A 351 1.40 42.88 -54.68
N GLY A 352 2.64 42.58 -54.97
CA GLY A 352 3.14 42.64 -56.36
C GLY A 352 3.87 43.90 -56.82
N VAL A 353 5.19 43.99 -56.51
CA VAL A 353 6.15 44.57 -57.47
C VAL A 353 7.26 43.57 -57.65
N LYS A 354 7.34 42.94 -58.84
CA LYS A 354 8.50 42.15 -59.25
C LYS A 354 9.71 43.06 -59.40
N PRO A 355 10.90 42.66 -58.90
CA PRO A 355 12.14 43.38 -59.28
C PRO A 355 12.51 43.09 -60.72
N PRO A 356 13.16 44.04 -61.41
CA PRO A 356 13.65 43.82 -62.77
C PRO A 356 14.89 42.92 -62.73
N THR A 357 14.91 41.95 -63.61
CA THR A 357 16.08 41.12 -63.93
C THR A 357 17.10 41.88 -64.71
N PRO A 358 18.44 41.65 -64.51
CA PRO A 358 19.49 42.24 -65.33
C PRO A 358 19.59 41.63 -66.72
#